data_2e997d53f2f5f3c72123555fb4bfcc4b
#
_entry.id   2e997d53f2f5f3c72123555fb4bfcc4b
#
_cell.length_a   1.000
_cell.length_b   1.000
_cell.length_c   1.000
_cell.angle_alpha   90.00
_cell.angle_beta   90.00
_cell.angle_gamma   90.00
#
_symmetry.space_group_name_H-M   'P 1'
#
loop_
_entity.id
_entity.type
_entity.pdbx_description
1 polymer ?
#
loop_
_entity_poly.entity_id
_entity_poly.type
_entity_poly.pdbx_seq_one_letter_code
_entity_poly.pdbx_strand_id
1 'polypeptide(L)'
;MRFSLLPSLFFKEKMKKLTHEERTARIEKFFEACIELQKTKGKDYTTDGDAYKDLCDEADAMGITPEKVLWISMNKHWKAVRNFCKKGQTESEPIDGRLKDLANYISLMAVLIEAKKE
;
A
#
# COMPACT_ATOMS: atom_id res chain seq x y z
N MET A 1 -9.91 -18.97 20.78
CA MET A 1 -10.35 -18.29 20.56
C MET A 1 -11.52 -17.48 20.76
N ARG A 2 -12.30 -17.58 21.79
CA ARG A 2 -13.35 -16.76 22.00
C ARG A 2 -13.03 -15.36 22.22
N PHE A 3 -11.85 -15.02 22.63
CA PHE A 3 -11.60 -13.62 22.81
C PHE A 3 -11.37 -12.89 21.51
N SER A 4 -11.33 -13.56 20.39
CA SER A 4 -11.28 -12.81 19.15
C SER A 4 -12.64 -12.19 18.82
N LEU A 5 -13.73 -12.69 19.42
CA LEU A 5 -15.03 -12.07 19.22
C LEU A 5 -15.17 -10.76 19.96
N LEU A 6 -14.59 -10.68 21.16
CA LEU A 6 -14.69 -9.47 21.96
C LEU A 6 -14.11 -8.25 21.27
N PRO A 7 -12.89 -8.32 20.69
CA PRO A 7 -12.37 -7.17 19.95
C PRO A 7 -13.26 -6.76 18.79
N SER A 8 -13.83 -7.73 18.08
CA SER A 8 -14.70 -7.42 16.96
C SER A 8 -15.95 -6.67 17.39
N LEU A 9 -16.57 -7.12 18.46
CA LEU A 9 -17.75 -6.45 18.99
C LEU A 9 -17.40 -5.04 19.48
N PHE A 10 -16.26 -4.91 20.13
CA PHE A 10 -15.81 -3.63 20.63
C PHE A 10 -15.56 -2.63 19.50
N PHE A 11 -14.91 -3.05 18.42
CA PHE A 11 -14.67 -2.19 17.28
C PHE A 11 -15.98 -1.80 16.61
N LYS A 12 -16.92 -2.74 16.53
CA LYS A 12 -18.21 -2.49 15.93
C LYS A 12 -18.96 -1.40 16.68
N GLU A 13 -18.88 -1.42 18.02
CA GLU A 13 -19.52 -0.41 18.82
C GLU A 13 -18.89 0.96 18.66
N LYS A 14 -17.58 1.02 18.40
CA LYS A 14 -16.87 2.27 18.24
C LYS A 14 -16.96 2.83 16.82
N MET A 15 -17.37 2.01 15.89
CA MET A 15 -17.37 2.45 14.50
C MET A 15 -18.51 3.44 14.24
N LYS A 16 -18.15 4.61 13.72
CA LYS A 16 -19.12 5.61 13.32
C LYS A 16 -19.84 5.14 12.08
N LYS A 17 -21.13 5.38 12.00
CA LYS A 17 -21.90 5.11 10.78
C LYS A 17 -21.57 6.16 9.74
N LEU A 18 -21.32 5.71 8.53
CA LEU A 18 -21.02 6.60 7.41
C LEU A 18 -22.04 6.39 6.31
N THR A 19 -22.46 7.48 5.68
CA THR A 19 -23.26 7.39 4.46
C THR A 19 -22.35 6.98 3.32
N HIS A 20 -22.95 6.59 2.20
CA HIS A 20 -22.19 6.29 0.99
C HIS A 20 -21.33 7.48 0.58
N GLU A 21 -21.90 8.68 0.60
CA GLU A 21 -21.20 9.90 0.21
C GLU A 21 -20.03 10.21 1.14
N GLU A 22 -20.22 10.03 2.44
CA GLU A 22 -19.15 10.26 3.41
C GLU A 22 -18.01 9.27 3.20
N ARG A 23 -18.35 8.01 2.95
CA ARG A 23 -17.34 6.99 2.69
C ARG A 23 -16.56 7.32 1.43
N THR A 24 -17.24 7.69 0.35
CA THR A 24 -16.60 8.04 -0.91
C THR A 24 -15.64 9.22 -0.74
N ALA A 25 -16.09 10.25 -0.02
CA ALA A 25 -15.24 11.42 0.22
C ALA A 25 -13.97 11.05 0.98
N ARG A 26 -14.08 10.14 1.95
CA ARG A 26 -12.91 9.68 2.72
C ARG A 26 -11.97 8.83 1.88
N ILE A 27 -12.52 8.01 0.99
CA ILE A 27 -11.71 7.22 0.06
C ILE A 27 -10.93 8.14 -0.88
N GLU A 28 -11.59 9.18 -1.40
CA GLU A 28 -10.92 10.16 -2.25
C GLU A 28 -9.77 10.84 -1.51
N LYS A 29 -9.99 11.23 -0.26
CA LYS A 29 -8.94 11.83 0.55
C LYS A 29 -7.76 10.89 0.75
N PHE A 30 -8.05 9.62 0.99
CA PHE A 30 -7.00 8.61 1.16
C PHE A 30 -6.14 8.53 -0.10
N PHE A 31 -6.76 8.45 -1.28
CA PHE A 31 -6.01 8.34 -2.52
C PHE A 31 -5.26 9.64 -2.87
N GLU A 32 -5.83 10.80 -2.53
CA GLU A 32 -5.11 12.07 -2.67
C GLU A 32 -3.84 12.06 -1.84
N ALA A 33 -3.91 11.59 -0.61
CA ALA A 33 -2.75 11.48 0.25
C ALA A 33 -1.72 10.49 -0.31
N CYS A 34 -2.17 9.38 -0.89
CA CYS A 34 -1.28 8.42 -1.54
C CYS A 34 -0.55 9.06 -2.73
N ILE A 35 -1.25 9.84 -3.53
CA ILE A 35 -0.66 10.52 -4.68
C ILE A 35 0.40 11.52 -4.23
N GLU A 36 0.10 12.32 -3.20
CA GLU A 36 1.07 13.29 -2.68
C GLU A 36 2.33 12.61 -2.14
N LEU A 37 2.14 11.52 -1.41
CA LEU A 37 3.27 10.76 -0.89
C LEU A 37 4.10 10.18 -2.03
N GLN A 38 3.46 9.66 -3.06
CA GLN A 38 4.13 9.10 -4.21
C GLN A 38 4.91 10.15 -4.99
N LYS A 39 4.37 11.36 -5.13
CA LYS A 39 5.08 12.46 -5.78
C LYS A 39 6.36 12.81 -5.05
N THR A 40 6.31 12.88 -3.74
CA THR A 40 7.47 13.21 -2.92
C THR A 40 8.54 12.12 -3.00
N LYS A 41 8.15 10.86 -2.77
CA LYS A 41 9.09 9.74 -2.82
C LYS A 41 9.60 9.49 -4.24
N GLY A 42 8.75 9.69 -5.23
CA GLY A 42 9.12 9.45 -6.62
C GLY A 42 10.26 10.32 -7.10
N LYS A 43 10.39 11.54 -6.56
CA LYS A 43 11.51 12.41 -6.91
C LYS A 43 12.83 11.80 -6.48
N ASP A 44 12.85 11.17 -5.31
CA ASP A 44 14.07 10.58 -4.77
C ASP A 44 14.47 9.29 -5.51
N TYR A 45 13.50 8.60 -6.11
CA TYR A 45 13.75 7.32 -6.75
C TYR A 45 13.81 7.39 -8.28
N THR A 46 13.70 8.58 -8.86
CA THR A 46 13.83 8.75 -10.31
C THR A 46 15.29 8.96 -10.66
N THR A 47 15.86 8.08 -11.47
CA THR A 47 17.25 8.13 -11.88
C THR A 47 17.33 8.38 -13.39
N ASP A 48 18.12 9.37 -13.78
CA ASP A 48 18.33 9.71 -15.20
C ASP A 48 17.02 10.00 -15.95
N GLY A 49 16.05 10.58 -15.26
CA GLY A 49 14.77 10.90 -15.85
C GLY A 49 13.85 9.71 -16.09
N ASP A 50 14.23 8.53 -15.62
CA ASP A 50 13.44 7.31 -15.78
C ASP A 50 12.92 6.87 -14.40
N ALA A 51 11.61 6.96 -14.22
CA ALA A 51 10.97 6.68 -12.94
C ALA A 51 11.05 5.19 -12.53
N TYR A 52 11.30 4.31 -13.49
CA TYR A 52 11.38 2.86 -13.22
C TYR A 52 12.79 2.31 -13.35
N LYS A 53 13.79 3.16 -13.57
CA LYS A 53 15.15 2.68 -13.77
C LYS A 53 15.68 1.89 -12.58
N ASP A 54 15.53 2.42 -11.37
CA ASP A 54 16.04 1.74 -10.18
C ASP A 54 15.36 0.39 -9.96
N LEU A 55 14.05 0.33 -10.20
CA LEU A 55 13.30 -0.91 -10.10
C LEU A 55 13.80 -1.94 -11.11
N CYS A 56 14.01 -1.52 -12.35
CA CYS A 56 14.47 -2.41 -13.41
C CYS A 56 15.90 -2.86 -13.17
N ASP A 57 16.76 -1.97 -12.67
CA ASP A 57 18.14 -2.33 -12.34
C ASP A 57 18.18 -3.37 -11.22
N GLU A 58 17.33 -3.22 -10.21
CA GLU A 58 17.25 -4.18 -9.13
C GLU A 58 16.73 -5.53 -9.64
N ALA A 59 15.73 -5.52 -10.50
CA ALA A 59 15.18 -6.73 -11.10
C ALA A 59 16.27 -7.47 -11.89
N ASP A 60 17.03 -6.74 -12.69
CA ASP A 60 18.12 -7.33 -13.48
C ASP A 60 19.19 -7.93 -12.58
N ALA A 61 19.55 -7.21 -11.51
CA ALA A 61 20.57 -7.67 -10.58
C ALA A 61 20.15 -8.97 -9.88
N MET A 62 18.85 -9.13 -9.65
CA MET A 62 18.32 -10.32 -8.98
C MET A 62 17.91 -11.42 -9.96
N GLY A 63 17.91 -11.14 -11.25
CA GLY A 63 17.49 -12.10 -12.27
C GLY A 63 16.00 -12.39 -12.25
N ILE A 64 15.19 -11.40 -11.89
CA ILE A 64 13.73 -11.56 -11.86
C ILE A 64 13.10 -10.38 -12.60
N THR A 65 11.77 -10.42 -12.76
CA THR A 65 11.04 -9.33 -13.42
C THR A 65 10.79 -8.17 -12.47
N PRO A 66 10.61 -6.95 -12.98
CA PRO A 66 10.24 -5.81 -12.14
C PRO A 66 8.95 -6.06 -11.35
N GLU A 67 7.99 -6.76 -11.94
CA GLU A 67 6.74 -7.11 -11.24
C GLU A 67 7.01 -7.95 -10.00
N LYS A 68 7.98 -8.87 -10.09
CA LYS A 68 8.34 -9.70 -8.93
C LYS A 68 9.01 -8.88 -7.84
N VAL A 69 9.82 -7.89 -8.21
CA VAL A 69 10.42 -6.98 -7.22
C VAL A 69 9.32 -6.22 -6.48
N LEU A 70 8.35 -5.70 -7.21
CA LEU A 70 7.20 -5.01 -6.59
C LEU A 70 6.42 -5.95 -5.68
N TRP A 71 6.19 -7.19 -6.13
CA TRP A 71 5.48 -8.17 -5.33
C TRP A 71 6.19 -8.43 -3.99
N ILE A 72 7.49 -8.58 -4.02
CA ILE A 72 8.28 -8.81 -2.80
C ILE A 72 8.11 -7.63 -1.84
N SER A 73 8.16 -6.39 -2.37
CA SER A 73 7.97 -5.19 -1.56
C SER A 73 6.56 -5.14 -0.96
N MET A 74 5.56 -5.48 -1.76
CA MET A 74 4.17 -5.49 -1.31
C MET A 74 3.93 -6.52 -0.21
N ASN A 75 4.60 -7.67 -0.32
CA ASN A 75 4.37 -8.77 0.62
C ASN A 75 4.71 -8.39 2.06
N LYS A 76 5.73 -7.58 2.25
CA LYS A 76 6.09 -7.08 3.57
C LYS A 76 4.94 -6.29 4.20
N HIS A 77 4.32 -5.43 3.40
CA HIS A 77 3.21 -4.61 3.88
C HIS A 77 1.94 -5.44 4.09
N TRP A 78 1.70 -6.43 3.22
CA TRP A 78 0.58 -7.34 3.40
C TRP A 78 0.67 -8.11 4.72
N LYS A 79 1.88 -8.54 5.08
CA LYS A 79 2.08 -9.21 6.36
C LYS A 79 1.74 -8.30 7.54
N ALA A 80 2.12 -7.03 7.46
CA ALA A 80 1.79 -6.07 8.50
C ALA A 80 0.28 -5.84 8.59
N VAL A 81 -0.41 -5.75 7.46
CA VAL A 81 -1.86 -5.60 7.43
C VAL A 81 -2.54 -6.83 8.04
N ARG A 82 -2.05 -8.02 7.68
CA ARG A 82 -2.59 -9.27 8.23
C ARG A 82 -2.44 -9.31 9.75
N ASN A 83 -1.26 -8.89 10.23
CA ASN A 83 -1.03 -8.85 11.67
C ASN A 83 -1.96 -7.83 12.36
N PHE A 84 -2.18 -6.69 11.74
CA PHE A 84 -3.12 -5.71 12.26
C PHE A 84 -4.53 -6.30 12.35
N CYS A 85 -4.96 -7.02 11.33
CA CYS A 85 -6.29 -7.65 11.33
C CYS A 85 -6.44 -8.68 12.45
N LYS A 86 -5.34 -9.34 12.83
CA LYS A 86 -5.37 -10.32 13.91
C LYS A 86 -5.25 -9.68 15.29
N LYS A 87 -4.40 -8.68 15.43
CA LYS A 87 -4.03 -8.14 16.75
C LYS A 87 -4.62 -6.77 17.06
N GLY A 88 -5.12 -6.08 16.04
CA GLY A 88 -5.65 -4.72 16.20
C GLY A 88 -4.59 -3.64 16.26
N GLN A 89 -3.33 -3.99 16.04
CA GLN A 89 -2.22 -3.02 16.07
C GLN A 89 -1.05 -3.52 15.24
N THR A 90 -0.19 -2.60 14.82
CA THR A 90 1.07 -2.92 14.18
C THR A 90 2.19 -2.67 15.20
N GLU A 91 3.34 -3.32 14.98
CA GLU A 91 4.44 -3.24 15.94
C GLU A 91 5.41 -2.09 15.70
N SER A 92 5.65 -1.73 14.45
CA SER A 92 6.67 -0.73 14.15
C SER A 92 6.15 0.51 13.46
N GLU A 93 5.16 0.40 12.63
CA GLU A 93 4.62 1.53 11.87
C GLU A 93 3.11 1.58 11.96
N PRO A 94 2.51 2.78 11.88
CA PRO A 94 1.05 2.88 11.87
C PRO A 94 0.46 2.14 10.69
N ILE A 95 -0.71 1.53 10.88
CA ILE A 95 -1.39 0.79 9.82
C ILE A 95 -1.71 1.69 8.62
N ASP A 96 -2.00 2.96 8.87
CA ASP A 96 -2.30 3.92 7.81
C ASP A 96 -1.15 4.02 6.81
N GLY A 97 0.08 4.09 7.29
CA GLY A 97 1.26 4.13 6.42
C GLY A 97 1.42 2.87 5.61
N ARG A 98 1.16 1.70 6.22
CA ARG A 98 1.23 0.43 5.51
C ARG A 98 0.22 0.35 4.37
N LEU A 99 -0.99 0.85 4.61
CA LEU A 99 -2.04 0.83 3.60
C LEU A 99 -1.72 1.80 2.45
N LYS A 100 -1.17 2.97 2.77
CA LYS A 100 -0.74 3.92 1.75
C LYS A 100 0.38 3.35 0.89
N ASP A 101 1.36 2.68 1.51
CA ASP A 101 2.45 2.06 0.77
C ASP A 101 1.92 0.98 -0.17
N LEU A 102 0.98 0.15 0.30
CA LEU A 102 0.36 -0.86 -0.55
C LEU A 102 -0.35 -0.25 -1.75
N ALA A 103 -1.14 0.81 -1.51
CA ALA A 103 -1.84 1.49 -2.59
C ALA A 103 -0.86 2.02 -3.64
N ASN A 104 0.26 2.58 -3.18
CA ASN A 104 1.29 3.09 -4.08
C ASN A 104 1.98 1.98 -4.87
N TYR A 105 2.31 0.86 -4.23
CA TYR A 105 2.91 -0.27 -4.96
C TYR A 105 1.95 -0.85 -6.00
N ILE A 106 0.67 -0.93 -5.65
CA ILE A 106 -0.34 -1.41 -6.60
C ILE A 106 -0.40 -0.48 -7.81
N SER A 107 -0.39 0.83 -7.59
CA SER A 107 -0.42 1.80 -8.68
C SER A 107 0.84 1.72 -9.55
N LEU A 108 2.00 1.54 -8.93
CA LEU A 108 3.25 1.40 -9.67
C LEU A 108 3.22 0.16 -10.56
N MET A 109 2.68 -0.95 -10.05
CA MET A 109 2.56 -2.16 -10.85
C MET A 109 1.59 -1.98 -12.00
N ALA A 110 0.46 -1.32 -11.75
CA ALA A 110 -0.53 -1.09 -12.81
C ALA A 110 0.06 -0.26 -13.95
N VAL A 111 0.79 0.80 -13.64
CA VAL A 111 1.41 1.65 -14.64
C VAL A 111 2.54 0.91 -15.37
N LEU A 112 3.33 0.12 -14.66
CA LEU A 112 4.38 -0.67 -15.27
C LEU A 112 3.82 -1.65 -16.30
N ILE A 113 2.75 -2.35 -15.95
CA ILE A 113 2.12 -3.31 -16.85
C ILE A 113 1.56 -2.60 -18.09
N GLU A 114 0.92 -1.45 -17.88
CA GLU A 114 0.37 -0.67 -18.97
C GLU A 114 1.46 -0.17 -19.91
N ALA A 115 2.56 0.36 -19.36
CA ALA A 115 3.66 0.89 -20.15
C ALA A 115 4.34 -0.19 -20.99
N LYS A 116 4.36 -1.42 -20.51
CA LYS A 116 4.96 -2.53 -21.26
C LYS A 116 4.16 -2.91 -22.51
N LYS A 117 2.91 -2.50 -22.60
CA LYS A 117 2.08 -2.78 -23.76
C LYS A 117 2.29 -1.77 -24.88
N GLU A 118 2.93 -0.66 -24.58
CA GLU A 118 3.24 0.38 -25.57
C GLU A 118 4.61 0.12 -26.19
#